data_21f1f4295bf7ba374bcfa448d9a75430
#
_entry.id   21f1f4295bf7ba374bcfa448d9a75430
#
_cell.length_a   1.000
_cell.length_b   1.000
_cell.length_c   1.000
_cell.angle_alpha   90.00
_cell.angle_beta   90.00
_cell.angle_gamma   90.00
#
_symmetry.space_group_name_H-M   'P 1'
#
loop_
_entity.id
_entity.type
_entity.pdbx_description
1 polymer ?
#
loop_
_entity_poly.entity_id
_entity_poly.type
_entity_poly.pdbx_seq_one_letter_code
_entity_poly.pdbx_strand_id
1 'polypeptide(L)'
;METITLEPLRWLEQPARVRIVENNGHQRAYFQVTSPRDVGEMAKGRPAEELPRVLGILSPSHHLVSAMALDRLFKVEPPPLAVNMRQAFLQTQFFRHHARKLFFLLASVASPFPDYSLRQTPTMGPTVPNQFLDEVMRCVALAQEAAAILGGRADHPMSAIP
;
A
#
# COMPACT_ATOMS: atom_id res chain seq x y z
N MET A 1 3.84 -26.89 24.73
CA MET A 1 3.64 -25.53 24.22
C MET A 1 3.90 -25.58 22.72
N GLU A 2 2.86 -25.44 21.95
CA GLU A 2 2.94 -25.46 20.49
C GLU A 2 2.87 -24.03 19.97
N THR A 3 3.67 -23.72 18.98
CA THR A 3 3.70 -22.38 18.40
C THR A 3 3.58 -22.49 16.88
N ILE A 4 2.55 -21.84 16.35
CA ILE A 4 2.33 -21.72 14.91
C ILE A 4 2.66 -20.28 14.53
N THR A 5 3.51 -20.10 13.53
CA THR A 5 3.81 -18.79 12.96
C THR A 5 3.26 -18.69 11.55
N LEU A 6 2.42 -17.71 11.33
CA LEU A 6 1.84 -17.40 10.03
C LEU A 6 2.46 -16.09 9.51
N GLU A 7 2.94 -16.10 8.28
CA GLU A 7 3.47 -14.91 7.60
C GLU A 7 2.64 -14.55 6.36
N PRO A 8 1.30 -14.38 6.50
CA PRO A 8 0.42 -14.12 5.36
C PRO A 8 0.68 -12.75 4.73
N LEU A 9 1.36 -11.87 5.46
CA LEU A 9 1.59 -10.48 5.09
C LEU A 9 3.03 -10.24 4.60
N ARG A 10 3.76 -11.30 4.25
CA ARG A 10 5.13 -11.22 3.74
C ARG A 10 5.26 -10.37 2.47
N TRP A 11 4.18 -10.26 1.72
CA TRP A 11 4.10 -9.53 0.45
C TRP A 11 3.60 -8.09 0.61
N LEU A 12 3.29 -7.66 1.82
CA LEU A 12 2.94 -6.28 2.10
C LEU A 12 4.20 -5.43 2.18
N GLU A 13 4.02 -4.16 1.90
CA GLU A 13 5.07 -3.14 2.00
C GLU A 13 5.66 -3.05 3.41
N GLN A 14 4.87 -3.44 4.41
CA GLN A 14 5.30 -3.59 5.80
C GLN A 14 5.01 -5.02 6.26
N PRO A 15 6.00 -5.89 6.26
CA PRO A 15 5.81 -7.27 6.64
C PRO A 15 5.39 -7.39 8.11
N ALA A 16 4.46 -8.29 8.34
CA ALA A 16 3.98 -8.63 9.66
C ALA A 16 3.75 -10.14 9.77
N ARG A 17 3.75 -10.65 10.98
CA ARG A 17 3.44 -12.05 11.26
C ARG A 17 2.38 -12.19 12.33
N VAL A 18 1.64 -13.28 12.27
CA VAL A 18 0.75 -13.70 13.36
C VAL A 18 1.37 -14.91 14.03
N ARG A 19 1.60 -14.81 15.32
CA ARG A 19 2.10 -15.90 16.14
C ARG A 19 0.97 -16.41 17.04
N ILE A 20 0.61 -17.67 16.87
CA ILE A 20 -0.38 -18.36 17.70
C ILE A 20 0.39 -19.24 18.68
N VAL A 21 0.15 -19.02 19.96
CA VAL A 21 0.76 -19.80 21.03
C VAL A 21 -0.33 -20.54 21.77
N GLU A 22 -0.20 -21.87 21.83
CA GLU A 22 -1.08 -22.71 22.63
C GLU A 22 -0.41 -23.11 23.93
N ASN A 23 -1.09 -22.87 25.05
CA ASN A 23 -0.66 -23.27 26.37
C ASN A 23 -1.85 -23.74 27.18
N ASN A 24 -1.82 -24.99 27.64
CA ASN A 24 -2.86 -25.63 28.46
C ASN A 24 -4.28 -25.50 27.84
N GLY A 25 -4.42 -25.72 26.55
CA GLY A 25 -5.70 -25.64 25.82
C GLY A 25 -6.19 -24.21 25.55
N HIS A 26 -5.43 -23.19 25.96
CA HIS A 26 -5.72 -21.80 25.65
C HIS A 26 -4.85 -21.32 24.50
N GLN A 27 -5.46 -20.78 23.46
CA GLN A 27 -4.78 -20.20 22.32
C GLN A 27 -4.75 -18.67 22.45
N ARG A 28 -3.57 -18.09 22.21
CA ARG A 28 -3.39 -16.64 22.12
C ARG A 28 -2.71 -16.29 20.80
N ALA A 29 -3.28 -15.34 20.09
CA ALA A 29 -2.72 -14.80 18.86
C ALA A 29 -2.02 -13.46 19.13
N TYR A 30 -0.81 -13.32 18.62
CA TYR A 30 -0.02 -12.11 18.72
C TYR A 30 0.25 -11.59 17.30
N PHE A 31 -0.15 -10.37 17.04
CA PHE A 31 0.23 -9.67 15.83
C PHE A 31 1.58 -8.98 16.05
N GLN A 32 2.55 -9.30 15.20
CA GLN A 32 3.90 -8.77 15.29
C GLN A 32 4.26 -8.02 14.01
N VAL A 33 4.47 -6.72 14.13
CA VAL A 33 5.06 -5.93 13.06
C VAL A 33 6.56 -6.21 13.05
N THR A 34 7.08 -6.67 11.91
CA THR A 34 8.50 -7.03 11.76
C THR A 34 9.32 -5.92 11.11
N SER A 35 8.67 -4.81 10.73
CA SER A 35 9.36 -3.61 10.25
C SER A 35 10.08 -2.91 11.39
N PRO A 36 11.37 -2.57 11.25
CA PRO A 36 12.16 -1.90 12.29
C PRO A 36 11.90 -0.39 12.36
N ARG A 37 10.84 0.11 11.71
CA ARG A 37 10.57 1.56 11.61
C ARG A 37 9.83 2.06 12.85
N ASP A 38 10.49 2.91 13.63
CA ASP A 38 9.83 3.70 14.66
C ASP A 38 9.27 4.98 14.03
N VAL A 39 7.99 4.91 13.64
CA VAL A 39 7.27 5.99 12.98
C VAL A 39 7.16 7.21 13.89
N GLY A 40 7.01 7.01 15.20
CA GLY A 40 6.93 8.10 16.18
C GLY A 40 8.21 8.90 16.25
N GLU A 41 9.33 8.24 16.41
CA GLU A 41 10.63 8.92 16.45
C GLU A 41 11.00 9.54 15.08
N MET A 42 10.64 8.89 13.98
CA MET A 42 10.86 9.47 12.64
C MET A 42 10.06 10.76 12.39
N ALA A 43 8.87 10.88 12.98
CA ALA A 43 7.98 12.04 12.83
C ALA A 43 8.35 13.22 13.76
N LYS A 44 9.00 12.93 14.86
CA LYS A 44 9.28 13.90 15.92
C LYS A 44 10.14 15.07 15.44
N GLY A 45 9.66 16.30 15.70
CA GLY A 45 10.36 17.52 15.34
C GLY A 45 10.36 17.86 13.84
N ARG A 46 9.63 17.12 13.01
CA ARG A 46 9.52 17.40 11.57
C ARG A 46 8.31 18.29 11.28
N PRO A 47 8.39 19.16 10.27
CA PRO A 47 7.24 19.86 9.74
C PRO A 47 6.13 18.90 9.31
N ALA A 48 4.86 19.28 9.52
CA ALA A 48 3.73 18.44 9.18
C ALA A 48 3.68 18.08 7.69
N GLU A 49 4.13 18.96 6.83
CA GLU A 49 4.17 18.78 5.37
C GLU A 49 5.19 17.72 4.93
N GLU A 50 6.20 17.44 5.74
CA GLU A 50 7.19 16.40 5.46
C GLU A 50 6.73 15.01 5.89
N LEU A 51 5.81 14.92 6.86
CA LEU A 51 5.39 13.64 7.44
C LEU A 51 4.90 12.63 6.40
N PRO A 52 4.08 13.01 5.41
CA PRO A 52 3.65 12.05 4.38
C PRO A 52 4.79 11.43 3.59
N ARG A 53 5.88 12.17 3.37
CA ARG A 53 7.06 11.66 2.65
C ARG A 53 7.90 10.71 3.50
N VAL A 54 7.96 10.98 4.80
CA VAL A 54 8.75 10.16 5.74
C VAL A 54 7.99 8.89 6.11
N LEU A 55 6.69 8.99 6.35
CA LEU A 55 5.85 7.89 6.85
C LEU A 55 5.31 7.02 5.73
N GLY A 56 4.94 7.65 4.61
CA GLY A 56 4.25 7.01 3.49
C GLY A 56 5.12 6.81 2.25
N ILE A 57 6.32 6.25 2.40
CA ILE A 57 7.31 6.12 1.32
C ILE A 57 6.72 5.59 0.01
N LEU A 58 5.73 4.70 0.09
CA LEU A 58 5.17 4.03 -1.07
C LEU A 58 3.69 4.34 -1.32
N SER A 59 3.07 5.19 -0.50
CA SER A 59 1.65 5.47 -0.62
C SER A 59 1.35 6.97 -0.64
N PRO A 60 1.07 7.53 -1.82
CA PRO A 60 0.66 8.94 -1.97
C PRO A 60 -0.61 9.29 -1.18
N SER A 61 -1.41 8.30 -0.78
CA SER A 61 -2.59 8.50 0.05
C SER A 61 -2.29 9.16 1.40
N HIS A 62 -1.07 9.00 1.92
CA HIS A 62 -0.66 9.67 3.14
C HIS A 62 -0.64 11.20 3.01
N HIS A 63 -0.36 11.74 1.82
CA HIS A 63 -0.46 13.18 1.57
C HIS A 63 -1.89 13.68 1.68
N LEU A 64 -2.84 12.93 1.11
CA LEU A 64 -4.26 13.28 1.20
C LEU A 64 -4.76 13.24 2.65
N VAL A 65 -4.40 12.19 3.40
CA VAL A 65 -4.78 12.06 4.81
C VAL A 65 -4.18 13.19 5.65
N SER A 66 -2.92 13.56 5.38
CA SER A 66 -2.25 14.68 6.05
C SER A 66 -2.96 16.01 5.75
N ALA A 67 -3.28 16.29 4.48
CA ALA A 67 -4.03 17.49 4.09
C ALA A 67 -5.39 17.54 4.78
N MET A 68 -6.15 16.45 4.79
CA MET A 68 -7.44 16.37 5.49
C MET A 68 -7.32 16.56 7.02
N ALA A 69 -6.22 16.09 7.60
CA ALA A 69 -5.96 16.30 9.03
C ALA A 69 -5.66 17.76 9.34
N LEU A 70 -4.88 18.42 8.48
CA LEU A 70 -4.57 19.86 8.61
C LEU A 70 -5.81 20.74 8.39
N ASP A 71 -6.65 20.42 7.39
CA ASP A 71 -7.93 21.12 7.18
C ASP A 71 -8.77 21.10 8.48
N ARG A 72 -8.88 19.94 9.12
CA ARG A 72 -9.62 19.81 10.38
C ARG A 72 -8.96 20.56 11.54
N LEU A 73 -7.64 20.48 11.64
CA LEU A 73 -6.87 21.15 12.68
C LEU A 73 -7.05 22.67 12.62
N PHE A 74 -6.97 23.23 11.41
CA PHE A 74 -7.11 24.66 11.16
C PHE A 74 -8.55 25.09 10.91
N LYS A 75 -9.51 24.16 10.93
CA LYS A 75 -10.95 24.42 10.68
C LYS A 75 -11.18 25.07 9.30
N VAL A 76 -10.43 24.64 8.32
CA VAL A 76 -10.57 25.07 6.93
C VAL A 76 -11.53 24.13 6.21
N GLU A 77 -12.49 24.70 5.49
CA GLU A 77 -13.36 23.95 4.59
C GLU A 77 -12.86 24.12 3.15
N PRO A 78 -12.29 23.07 2.55
CA PRO A 78 -11.83 23.17 1.17
C PRO A 78 -13.01 23.36 0.22
N PRO A 79 -12.85 24.13 -0.87
CA PRO A 79 -13.91 24.30 -1.85
C PRO A 79 -14.29 22.97 -2.51
N PRO A 80 -15.55 22.82 -2.99
CA PRO A 80 -16.05 21.55 -3.55
C PRO A 80 -15.18 20.97 -4.67
N LEU A 81 -14.59 21.84 -5.49
CA LEU A 81 -13.68 21.41 -6.56
C LEU A 81 -12.43 20.72 -5.98
N ALA A 82 -11.84 21.27 -4.92
CA ALA A 82 -10.68 20.67 -4.26
C ALA A 82 -11.02 19.31 -3.65
N VAL A 83 -12.19 19.19 -3.02
CA VAL A 83 -12.69 17.90 -2.49
C VAL A 83 -12.82 16.87 -3.61
N ASN A 84 -13.43 17.24 -4.74
CA ASN A 84 -13.59 16.34 -5.89
C ASN A 84 -12.25 15.94 -6.50
N MET A 85 -11.30 16.87 -6.63
CA MET A 85 -9.96 16.57 -7.14
C MET A 85 -9.20 15.62 -6.20
N ARG A 86 -9.27 15.84 -4.89
CA ARG A 86 -8.68 14.95 -3.88
C ARG A 86 -9.30 13.55 -3.96
N GLN A 87 -10.61 13.46 -4.14
CA GLN A 87 -11.31 12.19 -4.29
C GLN A 87 -10.90 11.47 -5.58
N ALA A 88 -10.84 12.17 -6.71
CA ALA A 88 -10.37 11.62 -7.98
C ALA A 88 -8.92 11.11 -7.87
N PHE A 89 -8.05 11.87 -7.24
CA PHE A 89 -6.67 11.46 -6.96
C PHE A 89 -6.63 10.17 -6.11
N LEU A 90 -7.39 10.10 -5.02
CA LEU A 90 -7.45 8.92 -4.15
C LEU A 90 -7.91 7.67 -4.92
N GLN A 91 -8.95 7.78 -5.72
CA GLN A 91 -9.45 6.66 -6.55
C GLN A 91 -8.41 6.21 -7.57
N THR A 92 -7.71 7.15 -8.18
CA THR A 92 -6.60 6.85 -9.10
C THR A 92 -5.47 6.09 -8.39
N GLN A 93 -5.13 6.46 -7.15
CA GLN A 93 -4.13 5.75 -6.35
C GLN A 93 -4.59 4.34 -5.98
N PHE A 94 -5.86 4.17 -5.59
CA PHE A 94 -6.42 2.84 -5.32
C PHE A 94 -6.37 1.95 -6.55
N PHE A 95 -6.81 2.47 -7.70
CA PHE A 95 -6.74 1.74 -8.96
C PHE A 95 -5.31 1.31 -9.29
N ARG A 96 -4.34 2.24 -9.23
CA ARG A 96 -2.92 1.96 -9.46
C ARG A 96 -2.39 0.88 -8.51
N HIS A 97 -2.71 0.99 -7.23
CA HIS A 97 -2.28 0.04 -6.21
C HIS A 97 -2.83 -1.36 -6.47
N HIS A 98 -4.13 -1.47 -6.72
CA HIS A 98 -4.78 -2.76 -6.99
C HIS A 98 -4.28 -3.38 -8.30
N ALA A 99 -4.12 -2.59 -9.36
CA ALA A 99 -3.56 -3.08 -10.62
C ALA A 99 -2.14 -3.62 -10.44
N ARG A 100 -1.26 -2.90 -9.70
CA ARG A 100 0.08 -3.40 -9.38
C ARG A 100 0.04 -4.68 -8.57
N LYS A 101 -0.81 -4.77 -7.54
CA LYS A 101 -0.95 -6.00 -6.74
C LYS A 101 -1.45 -7.17 -7.60
N LEU A 102 -2.41 -6.92 -8.48
CA LEU A 102 -2.90 -7.91 -9.43
C LEU A 102 -1.77 -8.38 -10.35
N PHE A 103 -0.99 -7.48 -10.92
CA PHE A 103 0.17 -7.82 -11.76
C PHE A 103 1.15 -8.72 -11.00
N PHE A 104 1.58 -8.34 -9.80
CA PHE A 104 2.52 -9.14 -9.02
C PHE A 104 1.96 -10.49 -8.62
N LEU A 105 0.68 -10.56 -8.27
CA LEU A 105 0.01 -11.82 -7.95
C LEU A 105 -0.01 -12.75 -9.17
N LEU A 106 -0.42 -12.23 -10.32
CA LEU A 106 -0.52 -13.02 -11.55
C LEU A 106 0.86 -13.39 -12.11
N ALA A 107 1.81 -12.45 -12.11
CA ALA A 107 3.17 -12.71 -12.55
C ALA A 107 3.87 -13.76 -11.68
N SER A 108 3.60 -13.79 -10.38
CA SER A 108 4.16 -14.79 -9.47
C SER A 108 3.60 -16.20 -9.73
N VAL A 109 2.36 -16.29 -10.20
CA VAL A 109 1.74 -17.57 -10.60
C VAL A 109 2.27 -18.04 -11.96
N ALA A 110 2.53 -17.10 -12.88
CA ALA A 110 3.01 -17.38 -14.23
C ALA A 110 4.54 -17.57 -14.30
N SER A 111 5.29 -17.16 -13.27
CA SER A 111 6.75 -17.14 -13.32
C SER A 111 7.38 -18.50 -13.09
N PRO A 112 8.32 -18.92 -13.95
CA PRO A 112 9.13 -20.11 -13.74
C PRO A 112 10.22 -19.93 -12.68
N PHE A 113 10.32 -18.77 -12.01
CA PHE A 113 11.33 -18.52 -10.99
C PHE A 113 11.06 -19.31 -9.71
N PRO A 114 11.94 -20.27 -9.35
CA PRO A 114 11.67 -21.23 -8.29
C PRO A 114 11.74 -20.68 -6.87
N ASP A 115 12.19 -19.47 -6.66
CA ASP A 115 12.53 -18.95 -5.32
C ASP A 115 11.44 -18.07 -4.66
N TYR A 116 10.37 -17.74 -5.37
CA TYR A 116 9.26 -17.09 -4.71
C TYR A 116 8.28 -18.15 -4.22
N SER A 117 8.42 -18.52 -2.96
CA SER A 117 7.72 -19.62 -2.30
C SER A 117 6.21 -19.41 -2.08
N LEU A 118 5.49 -19.05 -3.14
CA LEU A 118 4.08 -19.42 -3.27
C LEU A 118 3.91 -20.92 -3.55
N ARG A 119 5.00 -21.70 -3.42
CA ARG A 119 5.09 -23.14 -3.65
C ARG A 119 4.23 -24.02 -2.77
N GLN A 120 3.39 -23.48 -1.92
CA GLN A 120 2.47 -24.30 -1.13
C GLN A 120 1.03 -24.30 -1.65
N THR A 121 0.73 -23.53 -2.70
CA THR A 121 -0.50 -23.75 -3.45
C THR A 121 -0.20 -24.61 -4.68
N PRO A 122 -0.94 -25.70 -4.88
CA PRO A 122 -0.79 -26.51 -6.09
C PRO A 122 -0.97 -25.61 -7.31
N THR A 123 0.05 -25.51 -8.14
CA THR A 123 0.05 -24.74 -9.39
C THR A 123 -0.86 -25.40 -10.43
N MET A 124 -2.14 -25.33 -10.21
CA MET A 124 -3.17 -25.64 -11.22
C MET A 124 -3.99 -24.39 -11.52
N GLY A 125 -3.35 -23.23 -11.51
CA GLY A 125 -3.95 -22.03 -12.06
C GLY A 125 -3.76 -21.98 -13.59
N PRO A 126 -4.72 -21.43 -14.34
CA PRO A 126 -4.54 -21.21 -15.77
C PRO A 126 -3.31 -20.31 -15.99
N THR A 127 -2.51 -20.65 -16.99
CA THR A 127 -1.39 -19.82 -17.41
C THR A 127 -1.94 -18.45 -17.81
N VAL A 128 -1.52 -17.40 -17.10
CA VAL A 128 -1.98 -16.04 -17.42
C VAL A 128 -1.27 -15.60 -18.70
N PRO A 129 -1.99 -15.21 -19.75
CA PRO A 129 -1.38 -14.76 -20.99
C PRO A 129 -0.51 -13.51 -20.76
N ASN A 130 0.67 -13.44 -21.36
CA ASN A 130 1.55 -12.27 -21.29
C ASN A 130 0.82 -10.99 -21.73
N GLN A 131 -0.01 -11.08 -22.76
CA GLN A 131 -0.83 -9.96 -23.22
C GLN A 131 -1.70 -9.37 -22.12
N PHE A 132 -2.27 -10.18 -21.24
CA PHE A 132 -3.05 -9.69 -20.11
C PHE A 132 -2.17 -8.98 -19.07
N LEU A 133 -0.98 -9.49 -18.82
CA LEU A 133 -0.01 -8.83 -17.93
C LEU A 133 0.43 -7.48 -18.49
N ASP A 134 0.64 -7.38 -19.80
CA ASP A 134 0.98 -6.13 -20.48
C ASP A 134 -0.15 -5.10 -20.36
N GLU A 135 -1.41 -5.52 -20.52
CA GLU A 135 -2.57 -4.65 -20.32
C GLU A 135 -2.68 -4.15 -18.87
N VAL A 136 -2.44 -5.01 -17.88
CA VAL A 136 -2.43 -4.58 -16.47
C VAL A 136 -1.34 -3.54 -16.22
N MET A 137 -0.13 -3.73 -16.78
CA MET A 137 0.96 -2.76 -16.65
C MET A 137 0.66 -1.45 -17.37
N ARG A 138 -0.01 -1.51 -18.52
CA ARG A 138 -0.51 -0.33 -19.21
C ARG A 138 -1.52 0.45 -18.38
N CYS A 139 -2.45 -0.24 -17.71
CA CYS A 139 -3.37 0.38 -16.76
C CYS A 139 -2.64 1.07 -15.60
N VAL A 140 -1.57 0.45 -15.08
CA VAL A 140 -0.72 1.06 -14.04
C VAL A 140 -0.07 2.34 -14.53
N ALA A 141 0.47 2.34 -15.76
CA ALA A 141 1.11 3.52 -16.36
C ALA A 141 0.10 4.66 -16.55
N LEU A 142 -1.08 4.38 -17.12
CA LEU A 142 -2.15 5.37 -17.31
C LEU A 142 -2.62 5.96 -15.97
N ALA A 143 -2.78 5.13 -14.96
CA ALA A 143 -3.12 5.60 -13.61
C ALA A 143 -2.02 6.49 -13.01
N GLN A 144 -0.77 6.19 -13.29
CA GLN A 144 0.36 7.02 -12.86
C GLN A 144 0.37 8.38 -13.54
N GLU A 145 0.09 8.44 -14.84
CA GLU A 145 -0.07 9.70 -15.57
C GLU A 145 -1.25 10.52 -15.04
N ALA A 146 -2.41 9.89 -14.85
CA ALA A 146 -3.57 10.56 -14.26
C ALA A 146 -3.27 11.11 -12.86
N ALA A 147 -2.56 10.35 -12.04
CA ALA A 147 -2.13 10.83 -10.72
C ALA A 147 -1.16 12.00 -10.81
N ALA A 148 -0.27 12.02 -11.81
CA ALA A 148 0.65 13.14 -12.02
C ALA A 148 -0.08 14.40 -12.46
N ILE A 149 -1.11 14.28 -13.29
CA ILE A 149 -1.95 15.41 -13.73
C ILE A 149 -2.73 15.97 -12.54
N LEU A 150 -3.39 15.11 -11.75
CA LEU A 150 -4.20 15.53 -10.61
C LEU A 150 -3.37 16.08 -9.44
N GLY A 151 -2.22 15.47 -9.18
CA GLY A 151 -1.37 15.74 -8.03
C GLY A 151 -0.14 16.61 -8.32
N GLY A 152 0.10 16.97 -9.58
CA GLY A 152 1.36 17.60 -10.01
C GLY A 152 2.53 16.62 -10.08
N ARG A 153 2.44 15.50 -9.33
CA ARG A 153 3.38 14.35 -9.35
C ARG A 153 2.63 13.07 -9.03
N ALA A 154 3.07 11.96 -9.62
CA ALA A 154 2.45 10.65 -9.34
C ALA A 154 2.71 10.17 -7.92
N ASP A 155 3.92 10.43 -7.43
CA ASP A 155 4.34 10.13 -6.08
C ASP A 155 4.66 11.45 -5.37
N HIS A 156 4.26 11.57 -4.10
CA HIS A 156 4.35 12.81 -3.32
C HIS A 156 3.66 14.00 -4.00
N PRO A 157 2.33 13.95 -4.18
CA PRO A 157 1.57 14.98 -4.87
C PRO A 157 1.70 16.32 -4.15
N MET A 158 1.81 17.40 -4.94
CA MET A 158 1.91 18.76 -4.41
C MET A 158 0.52 19.36 -4.17
N SER A 159 -0.46 19.01 -4.98
CA SER A 159 -1.83 19.53 -4.91
C SER A 159 -2.66 18.99 -3.73
N ALA A 160 -2.16 17.99 -3.02
CA ALA A 160 -2.79 17.50 -1.79
C ALA A 160 -2.34 18.29 -0.52
N ILE A 161 -1.39 19.18 -0.66
CA ILE A 161 -0.96 20.10 0.41
C ILE A 161 -1.94 21.27 0.39
N PRO A 162 -2.50 21.67 1.54
CA PRO A 162 -3.40 22.82 1.64
C PRO A 162 -2.69 24.12 1.33
#